data_efd106adddf27261c5ef58ba0a5269ef
#
_entry.id   efd106adddf27261c5ef58ba0a5269ef
#
_cell.length_a   1.000
_cell.length_b   1.000
_cell.length_c   1.000
_cell.angle_alpha   90.00
_cell.angle_beta   90.00
_cell.angle_gamma   90.00
#
_symmetry.space_group_name_H-M   'P 1'
#
loop_
_entity.id
_entity.type
_entity.pdbx_description
1 polymer ?
#
loop_
_entity_poly.entity_id
_entity_poly.type
_entity_poly.pdbx_seq_one_letter_code
_entity_poly.pdbx_strand_id
1 'polypeptide(L)'
;MLVIENLFNFTINILIWFSVLFFIYSMVSLKKCSKGTYCKIPKFYDYLYLKFTTIPILDGFLSYLQKGFYLIYVDKDKSKIMSTTLLALFPSLFVLVFSFMNRFSYVWYLTALNFVVCLVFPIYFIKNFTSKRCLEIRKSMINSYSSLVALLGQNRMNVAIDELIKSSSGSRKAIFSLFRDKYSSDKLEAYDFLIEIMGDRYTDSIVKYLIKYEDYGIDPTQDIMDICGDAQQMYQLESMSKKNFRSIKIMAIWAIGFNIFIGWFGRALASNMQGSYNSFTLYLAVFISFIVFLACFVFESN
;
A
#
# COMPACT_ATOMS: atom_id res chain seq x y z
N MET A 1 -39.50 -13.74 8.56
CA MET A 1 -38.58 -12.61 8.54
C MET A 1 -37.51 -12.73 9.62
N LEU A 2 -37.87 -12.86 10.88
CA LEU A 2 -36.94 -13.04 12.04
C LEU A 2 -35.94 -14.20 11.89
N VAL A 3 -36.32 -15.34 11.31
CA VAL A 3 -35.42 -16.50 11.14
C VAL A 3 -34.32 -16.21 10.12
N ILE A 4 -34.66 -15.53 9.03
CA ILE A 4 -33.67 -15.15 7.97
C ILE A 4 -32.67 -14.12 8.53
N GLU A 5 -33.14 -13.17 9.33
CA GLU A 5 -32.31 -12.14 9.96
C GLU A 5 -31.36 -12.73 10.99
N ASN A 6 -31.81 -13.69 11.79
CA ASN A 6 -30.97 -14.42 12.76
C ASN A 6 -29.93 -15.29 12.03
N LEU A 7 -30.29 -15.95 10.93
CA LEU A 7 -29.38 -16.77 10.13
C LEU A 7 -28.30 -15.88 9.45
N PHE A 8 -28.70 -14.73 8.96
CA PHE A 8 -27.80 -13.75 8.35
C PHE A 8 -26.81 -13.18 9.38
N ASN A 9 -27.29 -12.78 10.56
CA ASN A 9 -26.43 -12.30 11.65
C ASN A 9 -25.46 -13.39 12.15
N PHE A 10 -25.92 -14.64 12.23
CA PHE A 10 -25.07 -15.79 12.60
C PHE A 10 -23.96 -16.03 11.58
N THR A 11 -24.30 -15.98 10.28
CA THR A 11 -23.32 -16.17 9.19
C THR A 11 -22.26 -15.05 9.17
N ILE A 12 -22.68 -13.80 9.38
CA ILE A 12 -21.77 -12.64 9.49
C ILE A 12 -20.83 -12.81 10.68
N ASN A 13 -21.33 -13.21 11.85
CA ASN A 13 -20.50 -13.41 13.03
C ASN A 13 -19.47 -14.51 12.80
N ILE A 14 -19.82 -15.61 12.14
CA ILE A 14 -18.86 -16.68 11.78
C ILE A 14 -17.79 -16.13 10.84
N LEU A 15 -18.14 -15.36 9.82
CA LEU A 15 -17.19 -14.75 8.89
C LEU A 15 -16.22 -13.80 9.60
N ILE A 16 -16.71 -13.01 10.55
CA ILE A 16 -15.89 -12.10 11.36
C ILE A 16 -14.88 -12.90 12.19
N TRP A 17 -15.33 -13.94 12.91
CA TRP A 17 -14.46 -14.79 13.73
C TRP A 17 -13.40 -15.51 12.89
N PHE A 18 -13.80 -16.03 11.71
CA PHE A 18 -12.85 -16.67 10.80
C PHE A 18 -11.78 -15.71 10.30
N SER A 19 -12.15 -14.46 10.05
CA SER A 19 -11.24 -13.39 9.63
C SER A 19 -10.24 -13.01 10.71
N VAL A 20 -10.72 -12.88 11.94
CA VAL A 20 -9.85 -12.56 13.09
C VAL A 20 -8.84 -13.69 13.31
N LEU A 21 -9.29 -14.95 13.29
CA LEU A 21 -8.41 -16.11 13.43
C LEU A 21 -7.38 -16.17 12.30
N PHE A 22 -7.81 -15.92 11.05
CA PHE A 22 -6.91 -15.88 9.90
C PHE A 22 -5.87 -14.75 10.01
N PHE A 23 -6.28 -13.58 10.49
CA PHE A 23 -5.38 -12.45 10.74
C PHE A 23 -4.32 -12.80 11.79
N ILE A 24 -4.74 -13.35 12.93
CA ILE A 24 -3.84 -13.78 14.01
C ILE A 24 -2.85 -14.84 13.48
N TYR A 25 -3.34 -15.84 12.75
CA TYR A 25 -2.49 -16.86 12.14
C TYR A 25 -1.45 -16.26 11.18
N SER A 26 -1.87 -15.31 10.35
CA SER A 26 -0.99 -14.62 9.39
C SER A 26 0.08 -13.78 10.10
N MET A 27 -0.30 -13.06 11.16
CA MET A 27 0.65 -12.28 11.97
C MET A 27 1.67 -13.18 12.71
N VAL A 28 1.23 -14.32 13.23
CA VAL A 28 2.13 -15.30 13.86
C VAL A 28 3.10 -15.90 12.84
N SER A 29 2.63 -16.20 11.63
CA SER A 29 3.46 -16.70 10.52
C SER A 29 4.51 -15.66 10.11
N LEU A 30 4.13 -14.40 9.97
CA LEU A 30 5.05 -13.30 9.65
C LEU A 30 6.11 -13.11 10.76
N LYS A 31 5.71 -13.20 12.03
CA LYS A 31 6.65 -13.07 13.16
C LYS A 31 7.66 -14.24 13.22
N LYS A 32 7.25 -15.46 12.86
CA LYS A 32 8.16 -16.61 12.74
C LYS A 32 9.16 -16.41 11.59
N CYS A 33 8.72 -15.90 10.44
CA CYS A 33 9.61 -15.57 9.31
C CYS A 33 10.61 -14.45 9.64
N SER A 34 10.26 -13.51 10.51
CA SER A 34 11.14 -12.42 10.94
C SER A 34 12.35 -12.89 11.78
N LYS A 35 12.29 -14.07 12.40
CA LYS A 35 13.34 -14.60 13.28
C LYS A 35 14.42 -15.45 12.56
N GLY A 36 14.54 -15.34 11.23
CA GLY A 36 15.66 -15.95 10.48
C GLY A 36 15.56 -17.45 10.22
N THR A 37 14.52 -18.12 10.63
CA THR A 37 14.20 -19.48 10.19
C THR A 37 13.62 -19.41 8.79
N TYR A 38 14.19 -20.17 7.82
CA TYR A 38 13.65 -20.30 6.47
C TYR A 38 12.14 -20.52 6.53
N CYS A 39 11.38 -19.51 6.15
CA CYS A 39 9.94 -19.58 6.17
C CYS A 39 9.50 -20.37 4.95
N LYS A 40 9.31 -21.69 5.10
CA LYS A 40 8.54 -22.43 4.11
C LYS A 40 7.15 -21.81 4.06
N ILE A 41 6.82 -21.22 2.92
CA ILE A 41 5.48 -20.67 2.67
C ILE A 41 4.48 -21.78 3.00
N PRO A 42 3.53 -21.56 3.93
CA PRO A 42 2.52 -22.58 4.21
C PRO A 42 1.76 -22.88 2.92
N LYS A 43 1.55 -24.14 2.58
CA LYS A 43 0.84 -24.61 1.37
C LYS A 43 -0.50 -23.90 1.14
N PHE A 44 -1.12 -23.45 2.22
CA PHE A 44 -2.36 -22.69 2.18
C PHE A 44 -2.22 -21.33 1.47
N TYR A 45 -1.13 -20.59 1.71
CA TYR A 45 -0.89 -19.30 1.02
C TYR A 45 -0.56 -19.48 -0.45
N ASP A 46 0.14 -20.56 -0.82
CA ASP A 46 0.37 -20.90 -2.23
C ASP A 46 -0.94 -21.22 -2.94
N TYR A 47 -1.82 -21.96 -2.30
CA TYR A 47 -3.14 -22.27 -2.84
C TYR A 47 -3.98 -21.00 -3.02
N LEU A 48 -4.06 -20.12 -2.01
CA LEU A 48 -4.78 -18.84 -2.12
C LEU A 48 -4.17 -17.94 -3.18
N TYR A 49 -2.85 -17.85 -3.24
CA TYR A 49 -2.16 -17.09 -4.26
C TYR A 49 -2.55 -17.53 -5.67
N LEU A 50 -2.48 -18.83 -5.95
CA LEU A 50 -2.90 -19.41 -7.23
C LEU A 50 -4.37 -19.12 -7.56
N LYS A 51 -5.25 -19.17 -6.56
CA LYS A 51 -6.67 -18.82 -6.75
C LYS A 51 -6.87 -17.35 -7.09
N PHE A 52 -6.14 -16.45 -6.46
CA PHE A 52 -6.25 -15.02 -6.74
C PHE A 52 -5.67 -14.64 -8.11
N THR A 53 -4.61 -15.31 -8.57
CA THR A 53 -4.03 -15.09 -9.91
C THR A 53 -4.92 -15.58 -11.06
N THR A 54 -5.91 -16.45 -10.79
CA THR A 54 -6.88 -16.87 -11.82
C THR A 54 -7.91 -15.78 -12.15
N ILE A 55 -8.07 -14.76 -11.31
CA ILE A 55 -9.04 -13.68 -11.50
C ILE A 55 -8.27 -12.41 -11.97
N PRO A 56 -8.44 -11.95 -13.23
CA PRO A 56 -7.59 -10.90 -13.81
C PRO A 56 -7.55 -9.59 -13.01
N ILE A 57 -8.69 -9.18 -12.42
CA ILE A 57 -8.77 -7.96 -11.61
C ILE A 57 -7.96 -8.10 -10.31
N LEU A 58 -8.04 -9.27 -9.66
CA LEU A 58 -7.31 -9.55 -8.42
C LEU A 58 -5.83 -9.76 -8.69
N ASP A 59 -5.46 -10.36 -9.83
CA ASP A 59 -4.07 -10.55 -10.23
C ASP A 59 -3.34 -9.22 -10.42
N GLY A 60 -3.95 -8.28 -11.15
CA GLY A 60 -3.38 -6.94 -11.31
C GLY A 60 -3.15 -6.21 -9.98
N PHE A 61 -4.11 -6.31 -9.06
CA PHE A 61 -3.98 -5.71 -7.72
C PHE A 61 -2.96 -6.46 -6.85
N LEU A 62 -2.95 -7.78 -6.91
CA LEU A 62 -2.00 -8.63 -6.18
C LEU A 62 -0.55 -8.35 -6.62
N SER A 63 -0.31 -8.29 -7.93
CA SER A 63 1.01 -7.99 -8.50
C SER A 63 1.50 -6.59 -8.10
N TYR A 64 0.61 -5.59 -8.08
CA TYR A 64 0.92 -4.25 -7.57
C TYR A 64 1.34 -4.27 -6.10
N LEU A 65 0.57 -4.96 -5.25
CA LEU A 65 0.88 -5.11 -3.82
C LEU A 65 2.19 -5.87 -3.61
N GLN A 66 2.40 -6.95 -4.35
CA GLN A 66 3.61 -7.76 -4.25
C GLN A 66 4.87 -6.98 -4.59
N LYS A 67 4.86 -6.19 -5.67
CA LYS A 67 5.96 -5.28 -6.02
C LYS A 67 6.22 -4.25 -4.92
N GLY A 68 5.17 -3.62 -4.39
CA GLY A 68 5.29 -2.67 -3.29
C GLY A 68 5.86 -3.28 -2.01
N PHE A 69 5.38 -4.44 -1.62
CA PHE A 69 5.89 -5.14 -0.44
C PHE A 69 7.29 -5.72 -0.65
N TYR A 70 7.64 -6.12 -1.87
CA TYR A 70 9.00 -6.55 -2.18
C TYR A 70 10.02 -5.42 -1.95
N LEU A 71 9.70 -4.21 -2.35
CA LEU A 71 10.53 -3.04 -2.06
C LEU A 71 10.61 -2.74 -0.54
N ILE A 72 9.53 -2.97 0.21
CA ILE A 72 9.48 -2.69 1.66
C ILE A 72 10.26 -3.74 2.47
N TYR A 73 10.06 -5.02 2.18
CA TYR A 73 10.60 -6.15 2.97
C TYR A 73 11.87 -6.74 2.39
N VAL A 74 12.17 -6.47 1.11
CA VAL A 74 13.35 -6.98 0.39
C VAL A 74 13.42 -8.52 0.35
N ASP A 75 12.25 -9.17 0.44
CA ASP A 75 12.10 -10.62 0.51
C ASP A 75 10.85 -11.02 -0.31
N LYS A 76 11.06 -11.81 -1.38
CA LYS A 76 9.98 -12.23 -2.29
C LYS A 76 8.92 -13.07 -1.58
N ASP A 77 9.32 -13.94 -0.68
CA ASP A 77 8.40 -14.82 0.04
C ASP A 77 7.54 -14.04 1.04
N LYS A 78 8.15 -13.11 1.79
CA LYS A 78 7.42 -12.23 2.71
C LYS A 78 6.45 -11.31 1.95
N SER A 79 6.87 -10.77 0.82
CA SER A 79 6.00 -9.92 0.00
C SER A 79 4.80 -10.69 -0.53
N LYS A 80 4.99 -11.95 -0.98
CA LYS A 80 3.93 -12.85 -1.42
C LYS A 80 2.94 -13.16 -0.30
N ILE A 81 3.44 -13.54 0.88
CA ILE A 81 2.58 -13.80 2.05
C ILE A 81 1.78 -12.56 2.44
N MET A 82 2.44 -11.39 2.52
CA MET A 82 1.78 -10.16 2.96
C MET A 82 0.72 -9.68 1.99
N SER A 83 0.99 -9.71 0.69
CA SER A 83 0.03 -9.33 -0.34
C SER A 83 -1.18 -10.28 -0.37
N THR A 84 -0.95 -11.59 -0.29
CA THR A 84 -2.01 -12.61 -0.26
C THR A 84 -2.86 -12.48 1.01
N THR A 85 -2.23 -12.25 2.16
CA THR A 85 -2.93 -12.04 3.44
C THR A 85 -3.83 -10.82 3.40
N LEU A 86 -3.33 -9.69 2.90
CA LEU A 86 -4.14 -8.47 2.78
C LEU A 86 -5.33 -8.67 1.85
N LEU A 87 -5.12 -9.34 0.72
CA LEU A 87 -6.20 -9.62 -0.22
C LEU A 87 -7.25 -10.56 0.39
N ALA A 88 -6.83 -11.57 1.15
CA ALA A 88 -7.73 -12.50 1.83
C ALA A 88 -8.51 -11.83 3.00
N LEU A 89 -7.93 -10.82 3.66
CA LEU A 89 -8.60 -10.06 4.70
C LEU A 89 -9.62 -9.05 4.14
N PHE A 90 -9.52 -8.69 2.86
CA PHE A 90 -10.41 -7.71 2.26
C PHE A 90 -11.91 -8.06 2.37
N PRO A 91 -12.38 -9.27 2.04
CA PRO A 91 -13.79 -9.62 2.18
C PRO A 91 -14.30 -9.51 3.61
N SER A 92 -13.48 -9.82 4.58
CA SER A 92 -13.85 -9.77 5.99
C SER A 92 -13.96 -8.35 6.53
N LEU A 93 -13.00 -7.50 6.19
CA LEU A 93 -13.07 -6.07 6.48
C LEU A 93 -14.30 -5.44 5.82
N PHE A 94 -14.58 -5.83 4.57
CA PHE A 94 -15.77 -5.40 3.86
C PHE A 94 -17.04 -5.76 4.63
N VAL A 95 -17.22 -7.03 5.00
CA VAL A 95 -18.41 -7.50 5.73
C VAL A 95 -18.55 -6.79 7.07
N LEU A 96 -17.45 -6.63 7.82
CA LEU A 96 -17.48 -5.97 9.13
C LEU A 96 -17.89 -4.50 9.03
N VAL A 97 -17.24 -3.73 8.15
CA VAL A 97 -17.53 -2.30 8.00
C VAL A 97 -18.93 -2.10 7.41
N PHE A 98 -19.33 -2.91 6.41
CA PHE A 98 -20.64 -2.87 5.82
C PHE A 98 -21.74 -3.19 6.83
N SER A 99 -21.58 -4.24 7.64
CA SER A 99 -22.54 -4.60 8.69
C SER A 99 -22.68 -3.50 9.75
N PHE A 100 -21.55 -2.90 10.15
CA PHE A 100 -21.55 -1.78 11.08
C PHE A 100 -22.29 -0.57 10.51
N MET A 101 -21.97 -0.15 9.29
CA MET A 101 -22.59 0.99 8.64
C MET A 101 -24.08 0.74 8.33
N ASN A 102 -24.44 -0.49 7.93
CA ASN A 102 -25.82 -0.84 7.61
C ASN A 102 -26.72 -0.89 8.84
N ARG A 103 -26.17 -1.06 10.04
CA ARG A 103 -26.93 -1.00 11.31
C ARG A 103 -27.59 0.36 11.52
N PHE A 104 -27.06 1.41 10.88
CA PHE A 104 -27.58 2.78 10.95
C PHE A 104 -28.38 3.19 9.72
N SER A 105 -28.45 2.36 8.69
CA SER A 105 -29.17 2.66 7.45
C SER A 105 -30.46 1.87 7.36
N TYR A 106 -31.58 2.60 7.32
CA TYR A 106 -32.93 2.01 7.19
C TYR A 106 -33.52 2.17 5.79
N VAL A 107 -32.72 2.71 4.86
CA VAL A 107 -33.19 3.04 3.51
C VAL A 107 -32.26 2.38 2.51
N TRP A 108 -32.83 1.70 1.52
CA TRP A 108 -32.12 0.85 0.57
C TRP A 108 -30.98 1.58 -0.19
N TYR A 109 -31.18 2.86 -0.56
CA TYR A 109 -30.12 3.60 -1.27
C TYR A 109 -28.95 3.99 -0.36
N LEU A 110 -29.15 4.19 0.94
CA LEU A 110 -28.04 4.34 1.90
C LEU A 110 -27.28 3.02 2.05
N THR A 111 -27.97 1.89 2.01
CA THR A 111 -27.33 0.57 2.01
C THR A 111 -26.47 0.38 0.76
N ALA A 112 -26.98 0.75 -0.42
CA ALA A 112 -26.21 0.71 -1.67
C ALA A 112 -25.00 1.64 -1.64
N LEU A 113 -25.15 2.85 -1.10
CA LEU A 113 -24.04 3.79 -0.90
C LEU A 113 -22.97 3.21 0.03
N ASN A 114 -23.39 2.69 1.18
CA ASN A 114 -22.48 2.05 2.14
C ASN A 114 -21.74 0.88 1.53
N PHE A 115 -22.40 0.09 0.67
CA PHE A 115 -21.77 -1.01 -0.06
C PHE A 115 -20.61 -0.51 -0.93
N VAL A 116 -20.82 0.53 -1.71
CA VAL A 116 -19.79 1.12 -2.58
C VAL A 116 -18.63 1.70 -1.75
N VAL A 117 -18.94 2.44 -0.68
CA VAL A 117 -17.90 3.01 0.20
C VAL A 117 -17.06 1.91 0.85
N CYS A 118 -17.70 0.87 1.39
CA CYS A 118 -17.00 -0.26 2.02
C CYS A 118 -16.12 -1.04 1.04
N LEU A 119 -16.49 -1.07 -0.25
CA LEU A 119 -15.71 -1.74 -1.28
C LEU A 119 -14.49 -0.90 -1.70
N VAL A 120 -14.66 0.41 -1.90
CA VAL A 120 -13.63 1.31 -2.41
C VAL A 120 -12.63 1.71 -1.32
N PHE A 121 -13.09 1.99 -0.12
CA PHE A 121 -12.26 2.54 0.96
C PHE A 121 -11.05 1.67 1.34
N PRO A 122 -11.17 0.36 1.58
CA PRO A 122 -10.02 -0.48 1.93
C PRO A 122 -8.99 -0.59 0.80
N ILE A 123 -9.44 -0.70 -0.46
CA ILE A 123 -8.55 -0.75 -1.63
C ILE A 123 -7.72 0.52 -1.69
N TYR A 124 -8.40 1.67 -1.59
CA TYR A 124 -7.76 2.98 -1.58
C TYR A 124 -6.76 3.12 -0.43
N PHE A 125 -7.14 2.73 0.79
CA PHE A 125 -6.28 2.82 1.96
C PHE A 125 -5.00 2.01 1.80
N ILE A 126 -5.11 0.76 1.35
CA ILE A 126 -3.98 -0.13 1.11
C ILE A 126 -3.06 0.43 0.01
N LYS A 127 -3.65 0.87 -1.12
CA LYS A 127 -2.90 1.47 -2.24
C LYS A 127 -2.11 2.71 -1.76
N ASN A 128 -2.76 3.61 -1.03
CA ASN A 128 -2.14 4.84 -0.55
C ASN A 128 -1.02 4.56 0.46
N PHE A 129 -1.24 3.63 1.40
CA PHE A 129 -0.23 3.23 2.37
C PHE A 129 1.02 2.64 1.68
N THR A 130 0.83 1.69 0.77
CA THR A 130 1.92 1.05 0.03
C THR A 130 2.67 2.06 -0.84
N SER A 131 1.95 2.89 -1.61
CA SER A 131 2.54 3.93 -2.45
C SER A 131 3.37 4.93 -1.65
N LYS A 132 2.88 5.36 -0.49
CA LYS A 132 3.62 6.29 0.38
C LYS A 132 4.93 5.67 0.87
N ARG A 133 4.90 4.43 1.34
CA ARG A 133 6.11 3.72 1.82
C ARG A 133 7.11 3.48 0.70
N CYS A 134 6.65 3.07 -0.48
CA CYS A 134 7.52 2.91 -1.64
C CYS A 134 8.19 4.23 -2.03
N LEU A 135 7.47 5.35 -2.03
CA LEU A 135 8.02 6.66 -2.32
C LEU A 135 9.09 7.09 -1.30
N GLU A 136 8.86 6.86 -0.01
CA GLU A 136 9.85 7.14 1.06
C GLU A 136 11.14 6.32 0.85
N ILE A 137 11.02 5.03 0.49
CA ILE A 137 12.17 4.18 0.22
C ILE A 137 12.90 4.65 -1.05
N ARG A 138 12.21 4.89 -2.15
CA ARG A 138 12.81 5.39 -3.41
C ARG A 138 13.56 6.70 -3.17
N LYS A 139 12.93 7.67 -2.51
CA LYS A 139 13.58 8.94 -2.16
C LYS A 139 14.85 8.73 -1.34
N SER A 140 14.82 7.82 -0.38
CA SER A 140 15.99 7.53 0.44
C SER A 140 17.10 6.77 -0.32
N MET A 141 16.74 5.96 -1.32
CA MET A 141 17.69 5.26 -2.18
C MET A 141 18.43 6.22 -3.12
N ILE A 142 17.75 7.21 -3.69
CA ILE A 142 18.39 8.26 -4.50
C ILE A 142 19.47 9.00 -3.70
N ASN A 143 19.20 9.33 -2.44
CA ASN A 143 20.21 9.92 -1.56
C ASN A 143 21.41 8.98 -1.33
N SER A 144 21.14 7.68 -1.25
CA SER A 144 22.20 6.68 -1.10
C SER A 144 23.04 6.50 -2.38
N TYR A 145 22.44 6.64 -3.56
CA TYR A 145 23.18 6.63 -4.83
C TYR A 145 24.10 7.84 -4.94
N SER A 146 23.65 9.03 -4.54
CA SER A 146 24.55 10.21 -4.47
C SER A 146 25.73 9.96 -3.53
N SER A 147 25.50 9.33 -2.38
CA SER A 147 26.56 8.96 -1.44
C SER A 147 27.50 7.88 -2.02
N LEU A 148 26.94 6.89 -2.75
CA LEU A 148 27.73 5.84 -3.42
C LEU A 148 28.73 6.45 -4.38
N VAL A 149 28.26 7.37 -5.23
CA VAL A 149 29.11 8.01 -6.23
C VAL A 149 30.21 8.86 -5.60
N ALA A 150 29.89 9.60 -4.52
CA ALA A 150 30.91 10.33 -3.78
C ALA A 150 31.99 9.41 -3.16
N LEU A 151 31.60 8.20 -2.74
CA LEU A 151 32.54 7.19 -2.23
C LEU A 151 33.35 6.54 -3.34
N LEU A 152 32.80 6.37 -4.55
CA LEU A 152 33.50 5.81 -5.71
C LEU A 152 34.66 6.68 -6.17
N GLY A 153 34.58 8.00 -6.00
CA GLY A 153 35.70 8.91 -6.27
C GLY A 153 36.93 8.68 -5.39
N GLN A 154 36.78 7.98 -4.27
CA GLN A 154 37.85 7.72 -3.31
C GLN A 154 38.16 6.23 -3.15
N ASN A 155 37.21 5.34 -3.43
CA ASN A 155 37.29 3.92 -3.11
C ASN A 155 36.84 3.04 -4.29
N ARG A 156 37.25 1.76 -4.25
CA ARG A 156 36.70 0.74 -5.15
C ARG A 156 35.23 0.46 -4.80
N MET A 157 34.45 0.01 -5.79
CA MET A 157 33.01 -0.28 -5.66
C MET A 157 32.66 -1.11 -4.41
N ASN A 158 33.39 -2.20 -4.15
CA ASN A 158 33.14 -3.05 -2.98
C ASN A 158 33.25 -2.31 -1.64
N VAL A 159 34.25 -1.44 -1.51
CA VAL A 159 34.46 -0.66 -0.29
C VAL A 159 33.37 0.40 -0.15
N ALA A 160 33.01 1.05 -1.23
CA ALA A 160 31.95 2.04 -1.25
C ALA A 160 30.58 1.42 -0.86
N ILE A 161 30.28 0.21 -1.34
CA ILE A 161 29.05 -0.53 -0.94
C ILE A 161 29.09 -0.88 0.54
N ASP A 162 30.23 -1.38 1.07
CA ASP A 162 30.36 -1.74 2.48
C ASP A 162 30.17 -0.52 3.41
N GLU A 163 30.66 0.64 3.03
CA GLU A 163 30.45 1.90 3.76
C GLU A 163 28.98 2.36 3.71
N LEU A 164 28.34 2.22 2.56
CA LEU A 164 26.91 2.47 2.44
C LEU A 164 26.05 1.56 3.32
N ILE A 165 26.39 0.27 3.42
CA ILE A 165 25.70 -0.68 4.29
C ILE A 165 25.82 -0.24 5.76
N LYS A 166 27.02 0.20 6.18
CA LYS A 166 27.26 0.68 7.55
C LYS A 166 26.45 1.93 7.89
N SER A 167 26.35 2.86 6.94
CA SER A 167 25.60 4.12 7.11
C SER A 167 24.09 3.99 6.90
N SER A 168 23.63 2.88 6.31
CA SER A 168 22.22 2.64 5.97
C SER A 168 21.46 1.94 7.09
N SER A 169 20.11 2.14 7.12
CA SER A 169 19.21 1.49 8.07
C SER A 169 17.95 0.96 7.38
N GLY A 170 17.26 0.00 8.01
CA GLY A 170 15.99 -0.55 7.53
C GLY A 170 16.09 -1.20 6.14
N SER A 171 15.11 -0.93 5.26
CA SER A 171 15.04 -1.52 3.91
C SER A 171 16.25 -1.18 3.04
N ARG A 172 16.83 0.02 3.17
CA ARG A 172 18.04 0.42 2.43
C ARG A 172 19.22 -0.49 2.74
N LYS A 173 19.46 -0.74 4.04
CA LYS A 173 20.52 -1.65 4.47
C LYS A 173 20.31 -3.05 3.90
N ALA A 174 19.09 -3.56 3.92
CA ALA A 174 18.78 -4.88 3.36
C ALA A 174 19.00 -4.93 1.84
N ILE A 175 18.60 -3.88 1.09
CA ILE A 175 18.82 -3.79 -0.35
C ILE A 175 20.32 -3.79 -0.68
N PHE A 176 21.11 -2.94 -0.03
CA PHE A 176 22.56 -2.87 -0.30
C PHE A 176 23.31 -4.12 0.17
N SER A 177 22.86 -4.79 1.26
CA SER A 177 23.45 -6.06 1.68
C SER A 177 23.22 -7.15 0.64
N LEU A 178 21.98 -7.29 0.13
CA LEU A 178 21.71 -8.25 -0.95
C LEU A 178 22.38 -7.88 -2.26
N PHE A 179 22.45 -6.60 -2.59
CA PHE A 179 23.23 -6.12 -3.73
C PHE A 179 24.69 -6.52 -3.61
N ARG A 180 25.30 -6.31 -2.45
CA ARG A 180 26.69 -6.68 -2.18
C ARG A 180 26.93 -8.18 -2.29
N ASP A 181 26.04 -9.00 -1.74
CA ASP A 181 26.14 -10.47 -1.81
C ASP A 181 26.07 -10.96 -3.26
N LYS A 182 25.14 -10.43 -4.06
CA LYS A 182 25.03 -10.73 -5.49
C LYS A 182 26.23 -10.18 -6.27
N TYR A 183 26.69 -8.97 -5.98
CA TYR A 183 27.81 -8.34 -6.66
C TYR A 183 29.12 -9.11 -6.49
N SER A 184 29.29 -9.81 -5.38
CA SER A 184 30.43 -10.68 -5.15
C SER A 184 30.40 -11.97 -5.98
N SER A 185 29.23 -12.41 -6.42
CA SER A 185 29.04 -13.62 -7.25
C SER A 185 28.92 -13.28 -8.73
N ASP A 186 28.01 -12.38 -9.09
CA ASP A 186 27.77 -11.91 -10.46
C ASP A 186 27.32 -10.44 -10.43
N LYS A 187 28.12 -9.58 -11.05
CA LYS A 187 27.87 -8.13 -11.12
C LYS A 187 26.59 -7.79 -11.89
N LEU A 188 26.36 -8.47 -13.01
CA LEU A 188 25.18 -8.21 -13.83
C LEU A 188 23.90 -8.60 -13.08
N GLU A 189 23.90 -9.77 -12.42
CA GLU A 189 22.76 -10.17 -11.57
C GLU A 189 22.49 -9.17 -10.43
N ALA A 190 23.54 -8.58 -9.86
CA ALA A 190 23.41 -7.56 -8.84
C ALA A 190 22.75 -6.27 -9.37
N TYR A 191 23.15 -5.81 -10.55
CA TYR A 191 22.55 -4.65 -11.18
C TYR A 191 21.09 -4.89 -11.60
N ASP A 192 20.80 -6.04 -12.18
CA ASP A 192 19.42 -6.45 -12.52
C ASP A 192 18.53 -6.50 -11.27
N PHE A 193 19.07 -6.98 -10.16
CA PHE A 193 18.35 -6.97 -8.88
C PHE A 193 17.98 -5.55 -8.43
N LEU A 194 18.89 -4.56 -8.55
CA LEU A 194 18.57 -3.17 -8.21
C LEU A 194 17.47 -2.61 -9.10
N ILE A 195 17.52 -2.87 -10.41
CA ILE A 195 16.50 -2.43 -11.36
C ILE A 195 15.16 -3.08 -11.04
N GLU A 196 15.16 -4.40 -10.80
CA GLU A 196 13.94 -5.17 -10.49
C GLU A 196 13.25 -4.66 -9.21
N ILE A 197 14.01 -4.47 -8.13
CA ILE A 197 13.44 -4.10 -6.83
C ILE A 197 12.94 -2.66 -6.80
N MET A 198 13.66 -1.74 -7.43
CA MET A 198 13.28 -0.32 -7.46
C MET A 198 12.18 -0.04 -8.46
N GLY A 199 12.24 -0.65 -9.63
CA GLY A 199 11.24 -0.53 -10.69
C GLY A 199 10.98 0.90 -11.13
N ASP A 200 12.01 1.76 -11.12
CA ASP A 200 11.94 3.15 -11.56
C ASP A 200 13.01 3.46 -12.62
N ARG A 201 12.71 4.43 -13.47
CA ARG A 201 13.58 4.86 -14.58
C ARG A 201 14.91 5.47 -14.11
N TYR A 202 14.94 6.07 -12.93
CA TYR A 202 16.13 6.74 -12.43
C TYR A 202 17.17 5.73 -12.00
N THR A 203 16.75 4.68 -11.27
CA THR A 203 17.64 3.56 -10.92
C THR A 203 18.19 2.86 -12.15
N ASP A 204 17.36 2.61 -13.17
CA ASP A 204 17.81 2.03 -14.46
C ASP A 204 18.90 2.90 -15.12
N SER A 205 18.71 4.22 -15.14
CA SER A 205 19.72 5.14 -15.68
C SER A 205 21.02 5.14 -14.86
N ILE A 206 20.91 5.22 -13.54
CA ILE A 206 22.07 5.20 -12.63
C ILE A 206 22.88 3.91 -12.80
N VAL A 207 22.19 2.75 -12.85
CA VAL A 207 22.85 1.45 -13.04
C VAL A 207 23.60 1.39 -14.36
N LYS A 208 23.05 1.93 -15.46
CA LYS A 208 23.77 2.01 -16.75
C LYS A 208 25.07 2.81 -16.67
N TYR A 209 25.08 3.89 -15.89
CA TYR A 209 26.32 4.66 -15.67
C TYR A 209 27.31 3.93 -14.77
N LEU A 210 26.84 3.21 -13.75
CA LEU A 210 27.69 2.38 -12.90
C LEU A 210 28.36 1.24 -13.69
N ILE A 211 27.64 0.60 -14.60
CA ILE A 211 28.19 -0.42 -15.51
C ILE A 211 29.28 0.21 -16.42
N LYS A 212 28.99 1.39 -17.00
CA LYS A 212 30.00 2.10 -17.83
C LYS A 212 31.25 2.48 -17.05
N TYR A 213 31.11 2.86 -15.79
CA TYR A 213 32.24 3.12 -14.91
C TYR A 213 33.12 1.88 -14.72
N GLU A 214 32.51 0.72 -14.47
CA GLU A 214 33.24 -0.52 -14.28
C GLU A 214 33.89 -1.06 -15.53
N ASP A 215 33.24 -0.96 -16.70
CA ASP A 215 33.69 -1.52 -17.96
C ASP A 215 34.75 -0.62 -18.64
N TYR A 216 34.57 0.69 -18.55
CA TYR A 216 35.35 1.67 -19.32
C TYR A 216 36.15 2.64 -18.45
N GLY A 217 35.97 2.63 -17.13
CA GLY A 217 36.64 3.56 -16.20
C GLY A 217 36.16 5.02 -16.35
N ILE A 218 35.01 5.25 -16.99
CA ILE A 218 34.47 6.60 -17.21
C ILE A 218 33.89 7.08 -15.87
N ASP A 219 34.35 8.24 -15.38
CA ASP A 219 33.80 8.82 -14.14
C ASP A 219 32.33 9.19 -14.29
N PRO A 220 31.40 8.53 -13.56
CA PRO A 220 29.97 8.75 -13.67
C PRO A 220 29.45 9.83 -12.73
N THR A 221 30.34 10.52 -12.00
CA THR A 221 29.95 11.35 -10.83
C THR A 221 28.95 12.42 -11.21
N GLN A 222 29.26 13.20 -12.27
CA GLN A 222 28.39 14.31 -12.68
C GLN A 222 27.03 13.81 -13.20
N ASP A 223 27.05 12.82 -14.10
CA ASP A 223 25.83 12.27 -14.71
C ASP A 223 24.88 11.68 -13.66
N ILE A 224 25.43 10.92 -12.72
CA ILE A 224 24.60 10.32 -11.65
C ILE A 224 24.09 11.38 -10.67
N MET A 225 24.88 12.41 -10.35
CA MET A 225 24.42 13.50 -9.48
C MET A 225 23.29 14.29 -10.13
N ASP A 226 23.35 14.54 -11.43
CA ASP A 226 22.29 15.22 -12.19
C ASP A 226 21.01 14.37 -12.19
N ILE A 227 21.10 13.06 -12.47
CA ILE A 227 19.96 12.14 -12.39
C ILE A 227 19.38 12.10 -10.96
N CYS A 228 20.23 12.10 -9.94
CA CYS A 228 19.76 12.12 -8.55
C CYS A 228 19.04 13.45 -8.22
N GLY A 229 19.54 14.58 -8.75
CA GLY A 229 18.90 15.89 -8.62
C GLY A 229 17.49 15.91 -9.22
N ASP A 230 17.38 15.45 -10.46
CA ASP A 230 16.08 15.33 -11.15
C ASP A 230 15.10 14.42 -10.43
N ALA A 231 15.59 13.25 -9.97
CA ALA A 231 14.78 12.31 -9.23
C ALA A 231 14.29 12.90 -7.90
N GLN A 232 15.15 13.63 -7.17
CA GLN A 232 14.76 14.30 -5.93
C GLN A 232 13.68 15.35 -6.16
N GLN A 233 13.80 16.18 -7.20
CA GLN A 233 12.79 17.18 -7.56
C GLN A 233 11.45 16.51 -7.89
N MET A 234 11.46 15.47 -8.72
CA MET A 234 10.24 14.73 -9.07
C MET A 234 9.57 14.08 -7.86
N TYR A 235 10.34 13.43 -6.98
CA TYR A 235 9.77 12.84 -5.77
C TYR A 235 9.29 13.90 -4.75
N GLN A 236 9.89 15.09 -4.74
CA GLN A 236 9.39 16.20 -3.94
C GLN A 236 8.05 16.70 -4.48
N LEU A 237 7.93 16.93 -5.79
CA LEU A 237 6.68 17.33 -6.44
C LEU A 237 5.58 16.31 -6.20
N GLU A 238 5.87 15.00 -6.35
CA GLU A 238 4.91 13.94 -6.06
C GLU A 238 4.48 13.95 -4.58
N SER A 239 5.40 14.17 -3.65
CA SER A 239 5.10 14.26 -2.23
C SER A 239 4.26 15.48 -1.86
N MET A 240 4.53 16.63 -2.50
CA MET A 240 3.76 17.87 -2.31
C MET A 240 2.35 17.74 -2.88
N SER A 241 2.20 17.17 -4.09
CA SER A 241 0.91 16.85 -4.67
C SER A 241 0.09 15.96 -3.73
N LYS A 242 0.67 14.85 -3.28
CA LYS A 242 0.00 13.96 -2.31
C LYS A 242 -0.35 14.66 -0.99
N LYS A 243 0.46 15.61 -0.52
CA LYS A 243 0.19 16.37 0.70
C LYS A 243 -0.98 17.34 0.51
N ASN A 244 -1.03 18.06 -0.62
CA ASN A 244 -2.12 18.99 -0.93
C ASN A 244 -3.47 18.28 -1.03
N PHE A 245 -3.51 17.13 -1.70
CA PHE A 245 -4.71 16.30 -1.74
C PHE A 245 -5.10 15.70 -0.39
N ARG A 246 -4.16 15.53 0.55
CA ARG A 246 -4.46 14.99 1.87
C ARG A 246 -5.43 15.87 2.68
N SER A 247 -5.30 17.19 2.62
CA SER A 247 -6.22 18.11 3.33
C SER A 247 -7.64 17.98 2.77
N ILE A 248 -7.78 17.91 1.46
CA ILE A 248 -9.08 17.73 0.79
C ILE A 248 -9.71 16.40 1.19
N LYS A 249 -8.92 15.31 1.23
CA LYS A 249 -9.40 13.98 1.67
C LYS A 249 -9.84 13.98 3.13
N ILE A 250 -9.07 14.61 4.00
CA ILE A 250 -9.44 14.72 5.42
C ILE A 250 -10.77 15.48 5.55
N MET A 251 -10.94 16.58 4.81
CA MET A 251 -12.20 17.31 4.78
C MET A 251 -13.37 16.45 4.26
N ALA A 252 -13.15 15.67 3.20
CA ALA A 252 -14.16 14.76 2.68
C ALA A 252 -14.54 13.65 3.68
N ILE A 253 -13.57 13.07 4.39
CA ILE A 253 -13.82 12.08 5.45
C ILE A 253 -14.61 12.70 6.61
N TRP A 254 -14.24 13.91 7.02
CA TRP A 254 -14.98 14.65 8.06
C TRP A 254 -16.40 14.98 7.61
N ALA A 255 -16.59 15.41 6.35
CA ALA A 255 -17.91 15.68 5.80
C ALA A 255 -18.81 14.43 5.81
N ILE A 256 -18.27 13.25 5.44
CA ILE A 256 -19.00 11.98 5.50
C ILE A 256 -19.32 11.62 6.95
N GLY A 257 -18.35 11.69 7.86
CA GLY A 257 -18.55 11.41 9.28
C GLY A 257 -19.59 12.33 9.91
N PHE A 258 -19.55 13.63 9.58
CA PHE A 258 -20.50 14.61 10.05
C PHE A 258 -21.91 14.37 9.52
N ASN A 259 -22.05 13.99 8.24
CA ASN A 259 -23.35 13.62 7.67
C ASN A 259 -23.94 12.36 8.30
N ILE A 260 -23.12 11.35 8.61
CA ILE A 260 -23.56 10.15 9.35
C ILE A 260 -24.01 10.54 10.76
N PHE A 261 -23.26 11.41 11.43
CA PHE A 261 -23.59 11.91 12.76
C PHE A 261 -24.90 12.71 12.77
N ILE A 262 -25.09 13.64 11.83
CA ILE A 262 -26.34 14.40 11.68
C ILE A 262 -27.51 13.45 11.39
N GLY A 263 -27.32 12.44 10.54
CA GLY A 263 -28.33 11.44 10.25
C GLY A 263 -28.76 10.65 11.49
N TRP A 264 -27.79 10.25 12.31
CA TRP A 264 -28.04 9.54 13.56
C TRP A 264 -28.71 10.44 14.61
N PHE A 265 -28.18 11.64 14.82
CA PHE A 265 -28.69 12.61 15.80
C PHE A 265 -30.06 13.16 15.43
N GLY A 266 -30.27 13.51 14.13
CA GLY A 266 -31.54 13.96 13.63
C GLY A 266 -32.63 12.92 13.79
N ARG A 267 -32.29 11.64 13.70
CA ARG A 267 -33.23 10.54 13.94
C ARG A 267 -33.55 10.39 15.43
N ALA A 268 -32.57 10.47 16.31
CA ALA A 268 -32.77 10.44 17.76
C ALA A 268 -33.66 11.59 18.21
N LEU A 269 -33.54 12.77 17.61
CA LEU A 269 -34.45 13.92 17.83
C LEU A 269 -35.84 13.70 17.23
N ALA A 270 -35.91 13.18 16.00
CA ALA A 270 -37.22 12.94 15.33
C ALA A 270 -38.04 11.85 16.02
N SER A 271 -37.40 10.86 16.64
CA SER A 271 -38.12 9.86 17.45
C SER A 271 -38.73 10.45 18.72
N ASN A 272 -38.20 11.57 19.22
CA ASN A 272 -38.71 12.28 20.38
C ASN A 272 -39.66 13.44 20.04
N MET A 273 -39.62 13.91 18.79
CA MET A 273 -40.50 14.96 18.27
C MET A 273 -41.40 14.37 17.18
N GLN A 274 -42.68 14.28 17.40
CA GLN A 274 -43.70 13.77 16.44
C GLN A 274 -43.84 14.65 15.17
N GLY A 275 -42.77 15.24 14.66
CA GLY A 275 -42.75 16.11 13.49
C GLY A 275 -42.11 15.46 12.28
N SER A 276 -42.70 15.64 11.11
CA SER A 276 -42.19 15.18 9.81
C SER A 276 -40.87 15.88 9.49
N TYR A 277 -39.77 15.24 9.82
CA TYR A 277 -38.47 15.67 9.36
C TYR A 277 -38.35 15.40 7.86
N ASN A 278 -37.97 16.43 7.10
CA ASN A 278 -37.85 16.30 5.65
C ASN A 278 -36.57 15.49 5.34
N SER A 279 -36.71 14.15 5.28
CA SER A 279 -35.65 13.20 5.04
C SER A 279 -34.85 13.48 3.75
N PHE A 280 -35.50 14.18 2.80
CA PHE A 280 -34.92 14.50 1.50
C PHE A 280 -33.64 15.39 1.61
N THR A 281 -33.65 16.43 2.45
CA THR A 281 -32.51 17.33 2.62
C THR A 281 -31.30 16.64 3.23
N LEU A 282 -31.54 15.70 4.15
CA LEU A 282 -30.48 14.89 4.76
C LEU A 282 -29.83 13.94 3.74
N TYR A 283 -30.65 13.35 2.88
CA TYR A 283 -30.18 12.46 1.81
C TYR A 283 -29.39 13.19 0.73
N LEU A 284 -29.83 14.39 0.38
CA LEU A 284 -29.11 15.24 -0.57
C LEU A 284 -27.73 15.61 -0.05
N ALA A 285 -27.60 15.96 1.22
CA ALA A 285 -26.32 16.29 1.85
C ALA A 285 -25.35 15.10 1.87
N VAL A 286 -25.84 13.89 2.20
CA VAL A 286 -25.03 12.66 2.16
C VAL A 286 -24.59 12.34 0.73
N PHE A 287 -25.51 12.50 -0.25
CA PHE A 287 -25.21 12.25 -1.66
C PHE A 287 -24.17 13.24 -2.21
N ILE A 288 -24.28 14.53 -1.90
CA ILE A 288 -23.30 15.54 -2.31
C ILE A 288 -21.93 15.23 -1.68
N SER A 289 -21.86 14.90 -0.39
CA SER A 289 -20.60 14.53 0.28
C SER A 289 -19.95 13.32 -0.36
N PHE A 290 -20.74 12.36 -0.83
CA PHE A 290 -20.26 11.17 -1.53
C PHE A 290 -19.72 11.50 -2.93
N ILE A 291 -20.41 12.37 -3.68
CA ILE A 291 -19.89 12.83 -4.99
C ILE A 291 -18.55 13.55 -4.82
N VAL A 292 -18.44 14.42 -3.82
CA VAL A 292 -17.16 15.11 -3.53
C VAL A 292 -16.07 14.10 -3.17
N PHE A 293 -16.38 13.09 -2.38
CA PHE A 293 -15.42 12.02 -2.06
C PHE A 293 -14.98 11.24 -3.30
N LEU A 294 -15.93 10.83 -4.17
CA LEU A 294 -15.61 10.13 -5.42
C LEU A 294 -14.80 11.02 -6.37
N ALA A 295 -15.13 12.29 -6.49
CA ALA A 295 -14.38 13.23 -7.31
C ALA A 295 -12.93 13.33 -6.81
N CYS A 296 -12.71 13.50 -5.50
CA CYS A 296 -11.37 13.49 -4.92
C CYS A 296 -10.60 12.19 -5.18
N PHE A 297 -11.30 11.05 -5.22
CA PHE A 297 -10.72 9.75 -5.52
C PHE A 297 -10.29 9.61 -6.98
N VAL A 298 -11.14 10.07 -7.91
CA VAL A 298 -10.85 10.00 -9.36
C VAL A 298 -9.70 10.93 -9.74
N PHE A 299 -9.66 12.14 -9.18
CA PHE A 299 -8.56 13.08 -9.45
C PHE A 299 -7.20 12.63 -8.91
N GLU A 300 -7.16 11.68 -7.99
CA GLU A 300 -5.88 11.13 -7.47
C GLU A 300 -5.40 9.90 -8.25
N SER A 301 -6.30 9.24 -8.99
CA SER A 301 -5.94 8.06 -9.76
C SER A 301 -5.30 8.38 -11.12
N ASN A 302 -5.41 9.62 -11.57
CA ASN A 302 -4.75 10.17 -12.76
C ASN A 302 -3.52 11.00 -12.37
#